data_5a393e413c6277b3cacac9dc1c06dd41
#
_entry.id   5a393e413c6277b3cacac9dc1c06dd41
#
_cell.length_a   1.000
_cell.length_b   1.000
_cell.length_c   1.000
_cell.angle_alpha   90.00
_cell.angle_beta   90.00
_cell.angle_gamma   90.00
#
_symmetry.space_group_name_H-M   'P 1'
#
loop_
_entity.id
_entity.type
_entity.pdbx_description
1 polymer ?
#
loop_
_entity_poly.entity_id
_entity_poly.type
_entity_poly.pdbx_seq_one_letter_code
_entity_poly.pdbx_strand_id
1 'polypeptide(L)'
;MTSLAEPLANAGPFAAAEPRPATAARTRLIAIDALRGLVMLFMLVDHCRETFYLYMQVNDPVDATTTDPGLFFTRLLSTFCAPTFVALTGLSAWLYGQSHSKGEVSEFLLKRGLFLIFLELTVVGYAWPTQSFAFPPDKFWLQVIWAIGISMISLAATLHLPRKAQFALGLAIVCLHNLLDG
;
A
#
# COMPACT_ATOMS: atom_id res chain seq x y z
N MET A 1 11.98 9.22 69.33
CA MET A 1 12.93 8.87 68.28
C MET A 1 12.23 7.88 67.38
N THR A 2 11.53 8.34 66.39
CA THR A 2 10.77 7.51 65.46
C THR A 2 11.24 7.89 64.05
N SER A 3 12.05 6.99 63.46
CA SER A 3 12.54 7.09 62.10
C SER A 3 11.44 6.74 61.14
N LEU A 4 10.98 7.69 60.34
CA LEU A 4 10.12 7.46 59.19
C LEU A 4 11.00 7.11 58.00
N ALA A 5 11.06 5.83 57.67
CA ALA A 5 11.62 5.37 56.41
C ALA A 5 10.60 5.59 55.29
N GLU A 6 10.91 6.48 54.36
CA GLU A 6 10.18 6.58 53.08
C GLU A 6 10.44 5.34 52.22
N PRO A 7 9.41 4.77 51.65
CA PRO A 7 9.61 3.77 50.59
C PRO A 7 9.91 4.49 49.27
N LEU A 8 11.12 4.34 48.76
CA LEU A 8 11.52 4.70 47.42
C LEU A 8 10.65 3.87 46.42
N ALA A 9 9.67 4.52 45.88
CA ALA A 9 8.90 4.00 44.80
C ALA A 9 9.78 3.90 43.52
N ASN A 10 10.24 2.71 43.24
CA ASN A 10 10.99 2.35 42.05
C ASN A 10 10.01 2.33 40.87
N ALA A 11 9.76 3.49 40.27
CA ALA A 11 9.06 3.60 39.01
C ALA A 11 9.99 3.12 37.88
N GLY A 12 9.89 1.85 37.55
CA GLY A 12 10.61 1.25 36.42
C GLY A 12 10.29 1.96 35.09
N PRO A 13 11.10 1.77 34.04
CA PRO A 13 10.99 2.46 32.76
C PRO A 13 9.77 2.07 31.90
N PHE A 14 8.82 1.36 32.47
CA PHE A 14 7.50 1.07 31.86
C PHE A 14 6.42 1.84 32.65
N ALA A 15 6.52 3.16 32.68
CA ALA A 15 5.35 3.94 33.03
C ALA A 15 4.27 3.58 32.00
N ALA A 16 3.16 3.00 32.50
CA ALA A 16 2.03 2.59 31.70
C ALA A 16 1.65 3.78 30.80
N ALA A 17 1.73 3.57 29.49
CA ALA A 17 1.33 4.57 28.52
C ALA A 17 -0.12 4.95 28.85
N GLU A 18 -0.37 6.22 29.14
CA GLU A 18 -1.71 6.72 29.37
C GLU A 18 -2.63 6.23 28.26
N PRO A 19 -3.84 5.71 28.56
CA PRO A 19 -4.76 5.21 27.55
C PRO A 19 -5.10 6.38 26.61
N ARG A 20 -4.62 6.30 25.38
CA ARG A 20 -4.97 7.28 24.33
C ARG A 20 -6.49 7.32 24.23
N PRO A 21 -7.09 8.51 24.22
CA PRO A 21 -8.55 8.63 24.14
C PRO A 21 -9.06 7.87 22.92
N ALA A 22 -10.00 6.96 23.15
CA ALA A 22 -10.57 6.06 22.12
C ALA A 22 -11.11 6.82 20.89
N THR A 23 -11.52 8.08 21.07
CA THR A 23 -11.93 9.00 20.03
C THR A 23 -10.82 9.32 19.01
N ALA A 24 -9.58 9.55 19.45
CA ALA A 24 -8.47 9.86 18.54
C ALA A 24 -8.05 8.66 17.69
N ALA A 25 -8.06 7.46 18.27
CA ALA A 25 -7.79 6.22 17.54
C ALA A 25 -8.87 5.93 16.49
N ARG A 26 -10.14 6.12 16.83
CA ARG A 26 -11.28 5.94 15.92
C ARG A 26 -11.25 6.93 14.76
N THR A 27 -10.93 8.19 15.02
CA THR A 27 -10.83 9.24 13.97
C THR A 27 -9.70 8.92 12.97
N ARG A 28 -8.57 8.39 13.43
CA ARG A 28 -7.48 7.99 12.53
C ARG A 28 -7.85 6.84 11.61
N LEU A 29 -8.55 5.84 12.12
CA LEU A 29 -9.02 4.70 11.32
C LEU A 29 -10.03 5.15 10.25
N ILE A 30 -10.96 6.03 10.60
CA ILE A 30 -11.94 6.60 9.65
C ILE A 30 -11.25 7.36 8.52
N ALA A 31 -10.23 8.17 8.82
CA ALA A 31 -9.50 8.91 7.79
C ALA A 31 -8.75 7.99 6.80
N ILE A 32 -8.15 6.91 7.30
CA ILE A 32 -7.48 5.91 6.45
C ILE A 32 -8.50 5.20 5.55
N ASP A 33 -9.64 4.80 6.10
CA ASP A 33 -10.67 4.11 5.34
C ASP A 33 -11.35 5.04 4.34
N ALA A 34 -11.56 6.31 4.70
CA ALA A 34 -12.06 7.32 3.77
C ALA A 34 -11.09 7.56 2.60
N LEU A 35 -9.79 7.63 2.88
CA LEU A 35 -8.78 7.77 1.83
C LEU A 35 -8.75 6.55 0.92
N ARG A 36 -8.84 5.34 1.46
CA ARG A 36 -8.97 4.11 0.65
C ARG A 36 -10.19 4.15 -0.25
N GLY A 37 -11.34 4.54 0.31
CA GLY A 37 -12.59 4.67 -0.45
C GLY A 37 -12.47 5.68 -1.58
N LEU A 38 -11.88 6.84 -1.33
CA LEU A 38 -11.65 7.87 -2.34
C LEU A 38 -10.76 7.38 -3.47
N VAL A 39 -9.67 6.71 -3.15
CA VAL A 39 -8.74 6.15 -4.16
C VAL A 39 -9.41 5.04 -4.97
N MET A 40 -10.25 4.20 -4.37
CA MET A 40 -11.05 3.21 -5.10
C MET A 40 -12.05 3.85 -6.06
N LEU A 41 -12.66 4.98 -5.69
CA LEU A 41 -13.54 5.73 -6.59
C LEU A 41 -12.78 6.28 -7.81
N PHE A 42 -11.57 6.81 -7.61
CA PHE A 42 -10.74 7.26 -8.74
C PHE A 42 -10.34 6.10 -9.66
N MET A 43 -9.98 4.94 -9.11
CA MET A 43 -9.72 3.74 -9.91
C MET A 43 -10.96 3.29 -10.67
N LEU A 44 -12.14 3.32 -10.05
CA LEU A 44 -13.39 2.97 -10.72
C LEU A 44 -13.65 3.88 -11.92
N VAL A 45 -13.48 5.19 -11.77
CA VAL A 45 -13.62 6.17 -12.87
C VAL A 45 -12.66 5.86 -14.01
N ASP A 46 -11.40 5.55 -13.70
CA ASP A 46 -10.38 5.21 -14.69
C ASP A 46 -10.74 3.93 -15.48
N HIS A 47 -11.12 2.87 -14.78
CA HIS A 47 -11.51 1.61 -15.42
C HIS A 47 -12.81 1.71 -16.21
N CYS A 48 -13.81 2.46 -15.71
CA CYS A 48 -15.02 2.74 -16.48
C CYS A 48 -14.67 3.50 -17.78
N ARG A 49 -13.79 4.49 -17.70
CA ARG A 49 -13.33 5.23 -18.86
C ARG A 49 -12.62 4.29 -19.85
N GLU A 50 -11.68 3.48 -19.43
CA GLU A 50 -10.99 2.53 -20.30
C GLU A 50 -11.97 1.56 -20.99
N THR A 51 -12.97 1.07 -20.26
CA THR A 51 -13.92 0.11 -20.79
C THR A 51 -14.91 0.73 -21.76
N PHE A 52 -15.46 1.91 -21.46
CA PHE A 52 -16.52 2.51 -22.27
C PHE A 52 -16.01 3.43 -23.36
N TYR A 53 -14.80 3.98 -23.27
CA TYR A 53 -14.20 4.89 -24.23
C TYR A 53 -13.09 4.25 -25.08
N LEU A 54 -13.08 2.92 -25.21
CA LEU A 54 -12.11 2.19 -26.01
C LEU A 54 -12.04 2.66 -27.48
N TYR A 55 -13.13 3.21 -28.02
CA TYR A 55 -13.19 3.75 -29.38
C TYR A 55 -12.50 5.11 -29.55
N MET A 56 -12.16 5.78 -28.44
CA MET A 56 -11.43 7.06 -28.40
C MET A 56 -10.05 6.90 -27.74
N GLN A 57 -9.35 5.82 -28.02
CA GLN A 57 -8.02 5.62 -27.47
C GLN A 57 -7.06 6.69 -27.99
N VAL A 58 -6.38 7.36 -27.08
CA VAL A 58 -5.23 8.25 -27.36
C VAL A 58 -3.95 7.50 -27.04
N ASN A 59 -2.89 7.75 -27.81
CA ASN A 59 -1.60 7.07 -27.62
C ASN A 59 -1.02 7.33 -26.23
N ASP A 60 -1.11 8.59 -25.78
CA ASP A 60 -0.67 8.99 -24.44
C ASP A 60 -1.74 9.87 -23.78
N PRO A 61 -2.51 9.34 -22.81
CA PRO A 61 -3.54 10.10 -22.11
C PRO A 61 -2.99 11.22 -21.23
N VAL A 62 -1.68 11.28 -21.00
CA VAL A 62 -1.01 12.32 -20.19
C VAL A 62 -0.38 13.40 -21.06
N ASP A 63 -0.45 13.29 -22.38
CA ASP A 63 -0.05 14.37 -23.28
C ASP A 63 -1.11 15.49 -23.29
N ALA A 64 -0.77 16.62 -22.65
CA ALA A 64 -1.66 17.77 -22.53
C ALA A 64 -1.94 18.48 -23.87
N THR A 65 -1.18 18.19 -24.92
CA THR A 65 -1.33 18.87 -26.23
C THR A 65 -2.36 18.19 -27.13
N THR A 66 -2.55 16.88 -26.96
CA THR A 66 -3.40 16.05 -27.83
C THR A 66 -4.62 15.48 -27.12
N THR A 67 -4.65 15.54 -25.78
CA THR A 67 -5.68 14.89 -24.97
C THR A 67 -6.73 15.89 -24.48
N ASP A 68 -8.01 15.47 -24.50
CA ASP A 68 -9.09 16.23 -23.89
C ASP A 68 -8.82 16.50 -22.40
N PRO A 69 -9.07 17.72 -21.89
CA PRO A 69 -8.79 18.06 -20.50
C PRO A 69 -9.44 17.11 -19.48
N GLY A 70 -10.66 16.66 -19.73
CA GLY A 70 -11.34 15.71 -18.84
C GLY A 70 -10.60 14.37 -18.76
N LEU A 71 -10.18 13.85 -19.91
CA LEU A 71 -9.41 12.61 -20.00
C LEU A 71 -8.02 12.77 -19.33
N PHE A 72 -7.34 13.87 -19.60
CA PHE A 72 -6.04 14.18 -18.98
C PHE A 72 -6.13 14.19 -17.45
N PHE A 73 -7.07 14.94 -16.87
CA PHE A 73 -7.20 15.04 -15.43
C PHE A 73 -7.64 13.73 -14.76
N THR A 74 -8.52 12.96 -15.37
CA THR A 74 -8.89 11.64 -14.83
C THR A 74 -7.70 10.70 -14.82
N ARG A 75 -6.86 10.70 -15.85
CA ARG A 75 -5.66 9.89 -15.90
C ARG A 75 -4.59 10.35 -14.91
N LEU A 76 -4.40 11.65 -14.79
CA LEU A 76 -3.50 12.22 -13.79
C LEU A 76 -3.88 11.81 -12.38
N LEU A 77 -5.18 11.87 -12.03
CA LEU A 77 -5.67 11.43 -10.72
C LEU A 77 -5.47 9.93 -10.50
N SER A 78 -5.71 9.10 -11.52
CA SER A 78 -5.54 7.65 -11.39
C SER A 78 -4.07 7.22 -11.19
N THR A 79 -3.12 8.02 -11.67
CA THR A 79 -1.68 7.78 -11.47
C THR A 79 -1.30 7.78 -9.98
N PHE A 80 -2.01 8.54 -9.14
CA PHE A 80 -1.78 8.54 -7.69
C PHE A 80 -2.38 7.33 -6.97
N CYS A 81 -3.25 6.55 -7.60
CA CYS A 81 -3.94 5.45 -6.94
C CYS A 81 -2.98 4.36 -6.47
N ALA A 82 -2.11 3.87 -7.35
CA ALA A 82 -1.19 2.79 -7.02
C ALA A 82 -0.19 3.17 -5.92
N PRO A 83 0.52 4.31 -5.97
CA PRO A 83 1.39 4.76 -4.89
C PRO A 83 0.66 4.93 -3.56
N THR A 84 -0.57 5.45 -3.60
CA THR A 84 -1.38 5.63 -2.39
C THR A 84 -1.76 4.29 -1.75
N PHE A 85 -2.14 3.28 -2.54
CA PHE A 85 -2.43 1.95 -2.01
C PHE A 85 -1.20 1.31 -1.37
N VAL A 86 -0.03 1.42 -2.00
CA VAL A 86 1.23 0.91 -1.43
C VAL A 86 1.56 1.63 -0.12
N ALA A 87 1.44 2.96 -0.08
CA ALA A 87 1.66 3.76 1.12
C ALA A 87 0.68 3.39 2.26
N LEU A 88 -0.61 3.21 1.94
CA LEU A 88 -1.63 2.77 2.91
C LEU A 88 -1.38 1.34 3.41
N THR A 89 -0.81 0.48 2.59
CA THR A 89 -0.39 -0.86 2.99
C THR A 89 0.74 -0.78 4.02
N GLY A 90 1.76 0.04 3.78
CA GLY A 90 2.84 0.27 4.73
C GLY A 90 2.35 0.88 6.06
N LEU A 91 1.46 1.88 5.98
CA LEU A 91 0.85 2.49 7.16
C LEU A 91 0.02 1.47 7.97
N SER A 92 -0.73 0.61 7.29
CA SER A 92 -1.53 -0.44 7.94
C SER A 92 -0.65 -1.50 8.62
N ALA A 93 0.45 -1.88 7.97
CA ALA A 93 1.44 -2.78 8.56
C ALA A 93 2.10 -2.19 9.81
N TRP A 94 2.43 -0.91 9.77
CA TRP A 94 2.98 -0.19 10.92
C TRP A 94 1.97 -0.13 12.08
N LEU A 95 0.70 0.20 11.81
CA LEU A 95 -0.35 0.23 12.82
C LEU A 95 -0.58 -1.15 13.46
N TYR A 96 -0.60 -2.19 12.64
CA TYR A 96 -0.73 -3.57 13.10
C TYR A 96 0.45 -3.99 13.98
N GLY A 97 1.67 -3.57 13.62
CA GLY A 97 2.89 -3.81 14.38
C GLY A 97 2.99 -3.07 15.72
N GLN A 98 2.07 -2.13 16.02
CA GLN A 98 2.00 -1.49 17.35
C GLN A 98 1.55 -2.46 18.45
N SER A 99 0.75 -3.47 18.08
CA SER A 99 0.14 -4.43 19.03
C SER A 99 0.59 -5.88 18.79
N HIS A 100 1.41 -6.14 17.77
CA HIS A 100 1.84 -7.49 17.39
C HIS A 100 3.37 -7.58 17.28
N SER A 101 3.92 -8.77 17.43
CA SER A 101 5.33 -9.01 17.24
C SER A 101 5.75 -8.88 15.77
N LYS A 102 7.03 -8.62 15.52
CA LYS A 102 7.56 -8.53 14.14
C LYS A 102 7.31 -9.81 13.33
N GLY A 103 7.36 -10.97 13.97
CA GLY A 103 7.10 -12.25 13.33
C GLY A 103 5.66 -12.38 12.86
N GLU A 104 4.69 -12.02 13.72
CA GLU A 104 3.27 -12.03 13.39
C GLU A 104 2.93 -11.04 12.26
N VAL A 105 3.51 -9.84 12.29
CA VAL A 105 3.35 -8.85 11.22
C VAL A 105 3.93 -9.36 9.90
N SER A 106 5.12 -9.96 9.93
CA SER A 106 5.77 -10.52 8.75
C SER A 106 4.95 -11.67 8.15
N GLU A 107 4.47 -12.59 8.98
CA GLU A 107 3.62 -13.71 8.56
C GLU A 107 2.30 -13.21 7.95
N PHE A 108 1.66 -12.22 8.57
CA PHE A 108 0.44 -11.62 8.07
C PHE A 108 0.64 -10.96 6.69
N LEU A 109 1.70 -10.18 6.54
CA LEU A 109 2.03 -9.53 5.27
C LEU A 109 2.37 -10.55 4.18
N LEU A 110 3.14 -11.59 4.52
CA LEU A 110 3.51 -12.63 3.58
C LEU A 110 2.29 -13.39 3.07
N LYS A 111 1.39 -13.83 3.97
CA LYS A 111 0.16 -14.52 3.59
C LYS A 111 -0.74 -13.66 2.69
N ARG A 112 -0.91 -12.40 3.03
CA ARG A 112 -1.71 -11.47 2.20
C ARG A 112 -1.06 -11.14 0.87
N GLY A 113 0.25 -10.92 0.86
CA GLY A 113 1.00 -10.65 -0.37
C GLY A 113 0.93 -11.82 -1.35
N LEU A 114 1.15 -13.05 -0.87
CA LEU A 114 1.02 -14.26 -1.68
C LEU A 114 -0.41 -14.47 -2.18
N PHE A 115 -1.43 -14.20 -1.34
CA PHE A 115 -2.82 -14.28 -1.75
C PHE A 115 -3.16 -13.28 -2.87
N LEU A 116 -2.67 -12.04 -2.78
CA LEU A 116 -2.90 -11.04 -3.83
C LEU A 116 -2.21 -11.42 -5.14
N ILE A 117 -1.00 -11.96 -5.09
CA ILE A 117 -0.30 -12.45 -6.28
C ILE A 117 -1.07 -13.62 -6.91
N PHE A 118 -1.54 -14.56 -6.09
CA PHE A 118 -2.35 -15.68 -6.55
C PHE A 118 -3.65 -15.19 -7.21
N LEU A 119 -4.34 -14.22 -6.59
CA LEU A 119 -5.56 -13.61 -7.13
C LEU A 119 -5.31 -12.94 -8.48
N GLU A 120 -4.22 -12.19 -8.61
CA GLU A 120 -3.81 -11.55 -9.87
C GLU A 120 -3.60 -12.59 -10.98
N LEU A 121 -2.83 -13.62 -10.70
CA LEU A 121 -2.47 -14.64 -11.70
C LEU A 121 -3.64 -15.55 -12.10
N THR A 122 -4.63 -15.74 -11.21
CA THR A 122 -5.74 -16.67 -11.48
C THR A 122 -7.04 -15.98 -11.87
N VAL A 123 -7.45 -14.94 -11.13
CA VAL A 123 -8.76 -14.30 -11.34
C VAL A 123 -8.63 -13.05 -12.19
N VAL A 124 -7.77 -12.12 -11.82
CA VAL A 124 -7.66 -10.82 -12.49
C VAL A 124 -7.06 -10.98 -13.88
N GLY A 125 -5.99 -11.80 -14.01
CA GLY A 125 -5.36 -12.08 -15.28
C GLY A 125 -6.31 -12.70 -16.32
N TYR A 126 -7.24 -13.53 -15.90
CA TYR A 126 -8.26 -14.12 -16.79
C TYR A 126 -9.49 -13.23 -17.01
N ALA A 127 -9.80 -12.34 -16.08
CA ALA A 127 -10.97 -11.46 -16.19
C ALA A 127 -10.73 -10.25 -17.11
N TRP A 128 -9.49 -9.97 -17.48
CA TRP A 128 -9.18 -8.82 -18.32
C TRP A 128 -9.54 -9.08 -19.79
N PRO A 129 -10.28 -8.17 -20.44
CA PRO A 129 -10.91 -8.43 -21.75
C PRO A 129 -9.93 -8.62 -22.92
N THR A 130 -8.65 -8.34 -22.73
CA THR A 130 -7.62 -8.55 -23.78
C THR A 130 -6.99 -9.93 -23.75
N GLN A 131 -7.34 -10.77 -22.77
CA GLN A 131 -6.83 -12.14 -22.68
C GLN A 131 -7.79 -13.11 -23.34
N SER A 132 -7.31 -13.83 -24.34
CA SER A 132 -7.95 -15.06 -24.77
C SER A 132 -7.95 -16.04 -23.59
N PHE A 133 -9.09 -16.72 -23.34
CA PHE A 133 -9.18 -17.79 -22.34
C PHE A 133 -8.35 -19.03 -22.74
N ALA A 134 -7.06 -18.81 -23.05
CA ALA A 134 -6.13 -19.87 -23.41
C ALA A 134 -5.41 -20.35 -22.15
N PHE A 135 -5.28 -21.65 -21.98
CA PHE A 135 -4.48 -22.23 -20.92
C PHE A 135 -3.32 -23.05 -21.56
N PRO A 136 -2.07 -22.71 -21.31
CA PRO A 136 -1.55 -21.60 -20.48
C PRO A 136 -1.77 -20.22 -21.13
N PRO A 137 -1.87 -19.14 -20.32
CA PRO A 137 -2.06 -17.80 -20.85
C PRO A 137 -0.83 -17.33 -21.66
N ASP A 138 -1.06 -16.80 -22.84
CA ASP A 138 0.00 -16.33 -23.73
C ASP A 138 0.75 -15.09 -23.18
N LYS A 139 0.08 -14.30 -22.34
CA LYS A 139 0.62 -13.08 -21.72
C LYS A 139 0.09 -12.93 -20.30
N PHE A 140 0.97 -12.58 -19.40
CA PHE A 140 0.62 -12.18 -18.02
C PHE A 140 0.58 -10.67 -17.92
N TRP A 141 -0.57 -10.13 -17.56
CA TRP A 141 -0.72 -8.71 -17.25
C TRP A 141 -0.58 -8.53 -15.74
N LEU A 142 0.54 -7.99 -15.33
CA LEU A 142 0.84 -7.74 -13.92
C LEU A 142 0.39 -6.32 -13.59
N GLN A 143 -0.68 -6.20 -12.82
CA GLN A 143 -1.31 -4.92 -12.50
C GLN A 143 -1.01 -4.48 -11.05
N VAL A 144 -1.79 -3.50 -10.57
CA VAL A 144 -1.62 -2.88 -9.25
C VAL A 144 -1.70 -3.90 -8.11
N ILE A 145 -2.57 -4.90 -8.22
CA ILE A 145 -2.76 -5.93 -7.18
C ILE A 145 -1.48 -6.76 -7.00
N TRP A 146 -0.83 -7.12 -8.11
CA TRP A 146 0.48 -7.78 -8.08
C TRP A 146 1.54 -6.89 -7.42
N ALA A 147 1.61 -5.60 -7.80
CA ALA A 147 2.55 -4.65 -7.23
C ALA A 147 2.36 -4.48 -5.71
N ILE A 148 1.11 -4.42 -5.23
CA ILE A 148 0.79 -4.41 -3.80
C ILE A 148 1.23 -5.71 -3.13
N GLY A 149 0.99 -6.86 -3.76
CA GLY A 149 1.41 -8.17 -3.26
C GLY A 149 2.92 -8.27 -3.06
N ILE A 150 3.71 -7.88 -4.07
CA ILE A 150 5.17 -7.84 -4.00
C ILE A 150 5.65 -6.84 -2.95
N SER A 151 5.01 -5.66 -2.86
CA SER A 151 5.34 -4.66 -1.83
C SER A 151 5.13 -5.20 -0.41
N MET A 152 4.05 -5.97 -0.18
CA MET A 152 3.80 -6.63 1.11
C MET A 152 4.87 -7.67 1.45
N ILE A 153 5.28 -8.50 0.49
CA ILE A 153 6.34 -9.51 0.67
C ILE A 153 7.68 -8.82 0.96
N SER A 154 8.02 -7.78 0.19
CA SER A 154 9.23 -7.00 0.40
C SER A 154 9.25 -6.34 1.77
N LEU A 155 8.11 -5.79 2.21
CA LEU A 155 7.96 -5.21 3.54
C LEU A 155 8.13 -6.27 4.63
N ALA A 156 7.53 -7.46 4.47
CA ALA A 156 7.68 -8.58 5.40
C ALA A 156 9.16 -8.97 5.59
N ALA A 157 9.93 -9.02 4.52
CA ALA A 157 11.36 -9.31 4.57
C ALA A 157 12.15 -8.17 5.24
N THR A 158 11.83 -6.92 4.92
CA THR A 158 12.58 -5.75 5.45
C THR A 158 12.26 -5.42 6.90
N LEU A 159 11.14 -5.90 7.49
CA LEU A 159 10.80 -5.71 8.89
C LEU A 159 11.88 -6.23 9.88
N HIS A 160 12.67 -7.19 9.46
CA HIS A 160 13.74 -7.76 10.27
C HIS A 160 15.02 -6.91 10.27
N LEU A 161 15.15 -5.95 9.34
CA LEU A 161 16.29 -5.04 9.31
C LEU A 161 16.19 -3.95 10.40
N PRO A 162 17.29 -3.37 10.83
CA PRO A 162 17.28 -2.22 11.72
C PRO A 162 16.66 -0.99 11.02
N ARG A 163 15.97 -0.14 11.77
CA ARG A 163 15.23 1.03 11.22
C ARG A 163 16.08 1.92 10.30
N LYS A 164 17.37 2.10 10.61
CA LYS A 164 18.28 2.89 9.78
C LYS A 164 18.50 2.25 8.41
N ALA A 165 18.63 0.91 8.36
CA ALA A 165 18.78 0.19 7.10
C ALA A 165 17.49 0.19 6.28
N GLN A 166 16.32 0.07 6.91
CA GLN A 166 15.02 0.21 6.23
C GLN A 166 14.88 1.58 5.57
N PHE A 167 15.20 2.65 6.30
CA PHE A 167 15.15 4.02 5.78
C PHE A 167 16.15 4.22 4.62
N ALA A 168 17.38 3.77 4.79
CA ALA A 168 18.42 3.86 3.75
C ALA A 168 18.04 3.08 2.49
N LEU A 169 17.46 1.88 2.65
CA LEU A 169 16.97 1.06 1.53
C LEU A 169 15.83 1.76 0.78
N GLY A 170 14.83 2.28 1.52
CA GLY A 170 13.72 3.02 0.93
C GLY A 170 14.18 4.27 0.17
N LEU A 171 15.09 5.04 0.76
CA LEU A 171 15.68 6.21 0.13
C LEU A 171 16.49 5.83 -1.12
N ALA A 172 17.28 4.76 -1.06
CA ALA A 172 18.05 4.26 -2.18
C ALA A 172 17.12 3.85 -3.34
N ILE A 173 16.04 3.13 -3.07
CA ILE A 173 15.05 2.75 -4.10
C ILE A 173 14.47 4.01 -4.78
N VAL A 174 14.04 4.99 -4.00
CA VAL A 174 13.43 6.22 -4.54
C VAL A 174 14.43 7.06 -5.33
N CYS A 175 15.68 7.18 -4.87
CA CYS A 175 16.68 8.02 -5.54
C CYS A 175 17.37 7.33 -6.73
N LEU A 176 17.47 6.01 -6.71
CA LEU A 176 18.28 5.27 -7.68
C LEU A 176 17.43 4.54 -8.74
N HIS A 177 16.08 4.54 -8.63
CA HIS A 177 15.25 3.82 -9.59
C HIS A 177 15.45 4.31 -11.03
N ASN A 178 15.65 5.62 -11.23
CA ASN A 178 15.91 6.18 -12.57
C ASN A 178 17.24 5.73 -13.21
N LEU A 179 18.17 5.18 -12.42
CA LEU A 179 19.42 4.62 -12.96
C LEU A 179 19.22 3.25 -13.63
N LEU A 180 18.03 2.65 -13.42
CA LEU A 180 17.66 1.36 -14.02
C LEU A 180 16.87 1.56 -15.33
N ASP A 181 16.42 2.79 -15.60
CA ASP A 181 15.72 3.17 -16.82
C ASP A 181 16.77 3.58 -17.89
N GLY A 182 17.55 2.59 -18.37
CA GLY A 182 18.60 2.77 -19.36
C GLY A 182 18.13 2.58 -20.79
#